data_88c3ffb1a33eb4ba34d43f5bf50e9575
#
_entry.id   88c3ffb1a33eb4ba34d43f5bf50e9575
#
_cell.length_a   1.000
_cell.length_b   1.000
_cell.length_c   1.000
_cell.angle_alpha   90.00
_cell.angle_beta   90.00
_cell.angle_gamma   90.00
#
_symmetry.space_group_name_H-M   'P 1'
#
loop_
_entity.id
_entity.type
_entity.pdbx_description
1 polymer ?
#
loop_
_entity_poly.entity_id
_entity_poly.type
_entity_poly.pdbx_seq_one_letter_code
_entity_poly.pdbx_strand_id
1 'polypeptide(L)'
;VFTITSGKGGVGKSNMAVNLAVWFTRMGKRVIILDADFGLANVEVMFGTLPKANLSDVIFEGKNIRDVITKGPMDIGFISGGSGIIGVINLTKDQITFLVRNLSMLNDLADIIIIDTGAGVSDQVLEFVLASPEVILVTTPEPSSLTDSYSLMKALYRSPKFLRENTRVHLVANRVISESEGQAVYDKISSVVSKFLGGEVE
;
A
#
# COMPACT_ATOMS: atom_id res chain seq x y z
N VAL A 1 -1.63 9.28 5.86
CA VAL A 1 -0.99 8.14 5.20
C VAL A 1 -2.09 7.21 4.71
N PHE A 2 -2.00 6.80 3.44
CA PHE A 2 -2.86 5.77 2.83
C PHE A 2 -2.00 4.57 2.48
N THR A 3 -2.39 3.38 2.90
CA THR A 3 -1.77 2.13 2.44
C THR A 3 -2.68 1.42 1.46
N ILE A 4 -2.18 1.16 0.25
CA ILE A 4 -2.90 0.42 -0.78
C ILE A 4 -2.41 -1.02 -0.77
N THR A 5 -3.31 -1.94 -0.56
CA THR A 5 -3.01 -3.36 -0.38
C THR A 5 -4.01 -4.27 -1.09
N SER A 6 -3.68 -5.53 -1.24
CA SER A 6 -4.59 -6.55 -1.77
C SER A 6 -4.15 -7.95 -1.36
N GLY A 7 -5.09 -8.86 -1.25
CA GLY A 7 -4.78 -10.26 -1.04
C GLY A 7 -4.13 -10.93 -2.27
N LYS A 8 -4.42 -10.45 -3.49
CA LYS A 8 -3.98 -11.06 -4.76
C LYS A 8 -3.15 -10.09 -5.60
N GLY A 9 -2.13 -10.62 -6.30
CA GLY A 9 -1.35 -9.86 -7.28
C GLY A 9 -2.15 -9.49 -8.53
N GLY A 10 -1.75 -8.41 -9.20
CA GLY A 10 -2.33 -8.00 -10.47
C GLY A 10 -3.73 -7.38 -10.42
N VAL A 11 -4.29 -7.09 -9.25
CA VAL A 11 -5.63 -6.49 -9.11
C VAL A 11 -5.68 -4.98 -9.37
N GLY A 12 -4.52 -4.32 -9.52
CA GLY A 12 -4.43 -2.90 -9.88
C GLY A 12 -3.99 -1.96 -8.76
N LYS A 13 -3.33 -2.44 -7.70
CA LYS A 13 -2.83 -1.61 -6.59
C LYS A 13 -1.96 -0.43 -7.04
N SER A 14 -0.88 -0.71 -7.75
CA SER A 14 0.06 0.33 -8.20
C SER A 14 -0.60 1.34 -9.15
N ASN A 15 -1.53 0.88 -10.01
CA ASN A 15 -2.37 1.79 -10.80
C ASN A 15 -3.22 2.70 -9.91
N MET A 16 -3.81 2.16 -8.85
CA MET A 16 -4.58 2.94 -7.88
C MET A 16 -3.67 3.95 -7.18
N ALA A 17 -2.49 3.53 -6.71
CA ALA A 17 -1.53 4.40 -6.02
C ALA A 17 -1.12 5.60 -6.88
N VAL A 18 -0.71 5.33 -8.12
CA VAL A 18 -0.26 6.37 -9.06
C VAL A 18 -1.42 7.32 -9.41
N ASN A 19 -2.61 6.78 -9.70
CA ASN A 19 -3.75 7.63 -10.08
C ASN A 19 -4.27 8.47 -8.91
N LEU A 20 -4.29 7.94 -7.69
CA LEU A 20 -4.61 8.72 -6.49
C LEU A 20 -3.58 9.83 -6.26
N ALA A 21 -2.28 9.54 -6.42
CA ALA A 21 -1.24 10.55 -6.31
C ALA A 21 -1.43 11.69 -7.31
N VAL A 22 -1.71 11.35 -8.58
CA VAL A 22 -2.01 12.35 -9.62
C VAL A 22 -3.24 13.18 -9.24
N TRP A 23 -4.30 12.54 -8.74
CA TRP A 23 -5.52 13.21 -8.36
C TRP A 23 -5.30 14.17 -7.19
N PHE A 24 -4.64 13.74 -6.12
CA PHE A 24 -4.32 14.60 -4.99
C PHE A 24 -3.40 15.77 -5.37
N THR A 25 -2.44 15.53 -6.27
CA THR A 25 -1.57 16.60 -6.78
C THR A 25 -2.37 17.63 -7.57
N ARG A 26 -3.35 17.22 -8.38
CA ARG A 26 -4.27 18.14 -9.05
C ARG A 26 -5.13 18.96 -8.08
N MET A 27 -5.38 18.44 -6.89
CA MET A 27 -6.04 19.15 -5.78
C MET A 27 -5.08 20.07 -4.99
N GLY A 28 -3.84 20.24 -5.45
CA GLY A 28 -2.83 21.11 -4.82
C GLY A 28 -2.14 20.47 -3.62
N LYS A 29 -2.21 19.15 -3.43
CA LYS A 29 -1.51 18.45 -2.35
C LYS A 29 -0.12 18.02 -2.79
N ARG A 30 0.85 18.12 -1.87
CA ARG A 30 2.18 17.54 -2.03
C ARG A 30 2.08 16.03 -1.72
N VAL A 31 2.46 15.18 -2.65
CA VAL A 31 2.29 13.73 -2.53
C VAL A 31 3.63 13.02 -2.66
N ILE A 32 3.84 12.02 -1.79
CA ILE A 32 4.95 11.07 -1.90
C ILE A 32 4.36 9.65 -1.96
N ILE A 33 4.82 8.85 -2.94
CA ILE A 33 4.53 7.41 -3.02
C ILE A 33 5.73 6.64 -2.47
N LEU A 34 5.50 5.74 -1.54
CA LEU A 34 6.44 4.71 -1.13
C LEU A 34 6.08 3.41 -1.85
N ASP A 35 6.93 2.96 -2.76
CA ASP A 35 6.80 1.65 -3.39
C ASP A 35 7.37 0.59 -2.44
N ALA A 36 6.48 -0.08 -1.73
CA ALA A 36 6.80 -1.14 -0.77
C ALA A 36 6.56 -2.55 -1.35
N ASP A 37 6.47 -2.68 -2.69
CA ASP A 37 6.54 -3.96 -3.40
C ASP A 37 8.01 -4.32 -3.65
N PHE A 38 8.66 -4.82 -2.60
CA PHE A 38 10.08 -5.12 -2.61
C PHE A 38 10.42 -6.27 -3.58
N GLY A 39 11.10 -5.94 -4.65
CA GLY A 39 11.50 -6.89 -5.69
C GLY A 39 10.85 -6.67 -7.05
N LEU A 40 9.69 -6.02 -7.09
CA LEU A 40 8.98 -5.67 -8.32
C LEU A 40 8.49 -4.21 -8.25
N ALA A 41 9.42 -3.26 -8.03
CA ALA A 41 9.08 -1.84 -8.00
C ALA A 41 8.39 -1.40 -9.29
N ASN A 42 7.13 -1.00 -9.18
CA ASN A 42 6.29 -0.69 -10.33
C ASN A 42 6.13 0.82 -10.53
N VAL A 43 6.24 1.62 -9.48
CA VAL A 43 6.02 3.08 -9.55
C VAL A 43 7.03 3.75 -10.46
N GLU A 44 8.31 3.38 -10.37
CA GLU A 44 9.38 3.92 -11.24
C GLU A 44 9.12 3.64 -12.73
N VAL A 45 8.60 2.43 -13.03
CA VAL A 45 8.24 2.03 -14.39
C VAL A 45 7.04 2.83 -14.91
N MET A 46 6.01 3.00 -14.06
CA MET A 46 4.81 3.75 -14.42
C MET A 46 5.09 5.25 -14.62
N PHE A 47 6.05 5.80 -13.87
CA PHE A 47 6.48 7.19 -14.03
C PHE A 47 7.52 7.39 -15.14
N GLY A 48 8.10 6.31 -15.67
CA GLY A 48 9.18 6.38 -16.65
C GLY A 48 10.43 7.11 -16.10
N THR A 49 10.65 7.05 -14.79
CA THR A 49 11.70 7.79 -14.10
C THR A 49 12.57 6.81 -13.30
N LEU A 50 13.86 6.74 -13.63
CA LEU A 50 14.80 5.87 -12.93
C LEU A 50 15.31 6.56 -11.65
N PRO A 51 15.10 5.97 -10.47
CA PRO A 51 15.60 6.51 -9.22
C PRO A 51 17.12 6.36 -9.11
N LYS A 52 17.80 7.36 -8.52
CA LYS A 52 19.25 7.31 -8.24
C LYS A 52 19.58 6.56 -6.95
N ALA A 53 18.59 6.47 -6.07
CA ALA A 53 18.68 5.80 -4.77
C ALA A 53 17.30 5.23 -4.44
N ASN A 54 17.26 4.25 -3.54
CA ASN A 54 16.04 3.52 -3.20
C ASN A 54 16.04 3.10 -1.71
N LEU A 55 15.05 2.33 -1.27
CA LEU A 55 14.93 1.90 0.12
C LEU A 55 16.08 1.02 0.60
N SER A 56 16.80 0.32 -0.28
CA SER A 56 17.98 -0.45 0.15
C SER A 56 19.10 0.44 0.66
N ASP A 57 19.26 1.62 0.06
CA ASP A 57 20.23 2.62 0.51
C ASP A 57 19.90 3.14 1.93
N VAL A 58 18.60 3.28 2.23
CA VAL A 58 18.17 3.68 3.58
C VAL A 58 18.43 2.58 4.61
N ILE A 59 18.12 1.33 4.25
CA ILE A 59 18.17 0.19 5.17
C ILE A 59 19.61 -0.27 5.41
N PHE A 60 20.43 -0.36 4.36
CA PHE A 60 21.74 -1.01 4.41
C PHE A 60 22.89 -0.01 4.41
N GLU A 61 22.71 1.17 3.83
CA GLU A 61 23.75 2.19 3.77
C GLU A 61 23.51 3.34 4.76
N GLY A 62 22.37 3.35 5.46
CA GLY A 62 22.03 4.38 6.45
C GLY A 62 21.76 5.76 5.86
N LYS A 63 21.39 5.85 4.56
CA LYS A 63 20.99 7.11 3.95
C LYS A 63 19.72 7.63 4.60
N ASN A 64 19.58 8.96 4.64
CA ASN A 64 18.34 9.56 5.10
C ASN A 64 17.23 9.29 4.08
N ILE A 65 16.02 8.93 4.56
CA ILE A 65 14.87 8.65 3.69
C ILE A 65 14.51 9.84 2.77
N ARG A 66 14.83 11.07 3.17
CA ARG A 66 14.61 12.26 2.35
C ARG A 66 15.52 12.31 1.12
N ASP A 67 16.74 11.76 1.24
CA ASP A 67 17.75 11.82 0.18
C ASP A 67 17.48 10.79 -0.95
N VAL A 68 16.58 9.83 -0.71
CA VAL A 68 16.21 8.81 -1.69
C VAL A 68 14.89 9.14 -2.43
N ILE A 69 14.28 10.30 -2.13
CA ILE A 69 13.10 10.76 -2.85
C ILE A 69 13.48 11.13 -4.28
N THR A 70 12.83 10.52 -5.23
CA THR A 70 12.93 10.86 -6.65
C THR A 70 11.69 11.63 -7.07
N LYS A 71 11.87 12.67 -7.90
CA LYS A 71 10.75 13.43 -8.48
C LYS A 71 10.25 12.74 -9.74
N GLY A 72 8.99 12.39 -9.73
CA GLY A 72 8.24 11.90 -10.88
C GLY A 72 7.44 12.99 -11.59
N PRO A 73 6.49 12.60 -12.45
CA PRO A 73 5.58 13.53 -13.13
C PRO A 73 4.82 14.42 -12.14
N MET A 74 4.55 15.67 -12.53
CA MET A 74 3.81 16.66 -11.74
C MET A 74 4.43 16.96 -10.37
N ASP A 75 5.75 16.80 -10.23
CA ASP A 75 6.49 16.91 -8.96
C ASP A 75 6.05 15.93 -7.86
N ILE A 76 5.34 14.85 -8.22
CA ILE A 76 5.03 13.76 -7.28
C ILE A 76 6.34 13.12 -6.84
N GLY A 77 6.63 13.15 -5.54
CA GLY A 77 7.76 12.43 -4.98
C GLY A 77 7.50 10.93 -4.98
N PHE A 78 8.52 10.11 -5.22
CA PHE A 78 8.42 8.69 -4.97
C PHE A 78 9.73 8.12 -4.42
N ILE A 79 9.60 7.06 -3.64
CA ILE A 79 10.70 6.28 -3.08
C ILE A 79 10.53 4.87 -3.61
N SER A 80 11.50 4.41 -4.41
CA SER A 80 11.49 3.06 -4.98
C SER A 80 11.86 2.02 -3.94
N GLY A 81 11.17 0.87 -3.97
CA GLY A 81 11.51 -0.30 -3.17
C GLY A 81 12.82 -0.97 -3.57
N GLY A 82 13.32 -0.66 -4.77
CA GLY A 82 14.53 -1.28 -5.32
C GLY A 82 14.23 -2.59 -6.06
N SER A 83 14.15 -2.51 -7.40
CA SER A 83 13.91 -3.68 -8.25
C SER A 83 15.12 -4.62 -8.28
N GLY A 84 14.88 -5.92 -8.04
CA GLY A 84 15.90 -6.97 -8.19
C GLY A 84 16.98 -7.04 -7.11
N ILE A 85 16.84 -6.30 -6.02
CA ILE A 85 17.79 -6.33 -4.89
C ILE A 85 17.38 -7.43 -3.91
N ILE A 86 18.10 -8.54 -3.88
CA ILE A 86 17.78 -9.72 -3.06
C ILE A 86 17.62 -9.37 -1.56
N GLY A 87 18.42 -8.45 -1.03
CA GLY A 87 18.37 -8.03 0.37
C GLY A 87 17.08 -7.35 0.79
N VAL A 88 16.38 -6.68 -0.14
CA VAL A 88 15.12 -5.95 0.14
C VAL A 88 13.91 -6.86 0.09
N ILE A 89 14.00 -7.99 -0.63
CA ILE A 89 12.89 -8.96 -0.75
C ILE A 89 12.57 -9.62 0.62
N ASN A 90 13.57 -9.76 1.49
CA ASN A 90 13.45 -10.47 2.76
C ASN A 90 13.79 -9.56 3.95
N LEU A 91 13.15 -8.40 4.04
CA LEU A 91 13.36 -7.51 5.18
C LEU A 91 12.92 -8.15 6.49
N THR A 92 13.73 -7.97 7.52
CA THR A 92 13.36 -8.36 8.87
C THR A 92 12.26 -7.43 9.42
N LYS A 93 11.55 -7.90 10.43
CA LYS A 93 10.51 -7.12 11.10
C LYS A 93 11.04 -5.79 11.67
N ASP A 94 12.28 -5.81 12.17
CA ASP A 94 12.93 -4.61 12.70
C ASP A 94 13.26 -3.60 11.60
N GLN A 95 13.68 -4.07 10.42
CA GLN A 95 13.93 -3.21 9.26
C GLN A 95 12.64 -2.57 8.74
N ILE A 96 11.53 -3.32 8.70
CA ILE A 96 10.23 -2.76 8.30
C ILE A 96 9.76 -1.74 9.35
N THR A 97 9.88 -2.06 10.62
CA THR A 97 9.54 -1.13 11.72
C THR A 97 10.38 0.15 11.64
N PHE A 98 11.67 0.02 11.31
CA PHE A 98 12.55 1.16 11.06
C PHE A 98 12.05 2.02 9.90
N LEU A 99 11.69 1.42 8.75
CA LEU A 99 11.13 2.16 7.61
C LEU A 99 9.83 2.89 7.98
N VAL A 100 8.91 2.21 8.64
CA VAL A 100 7.64 2.81 9.09
C VAL A 100 7.88 4.03 9.97
N ARG A 101 8.82 3.95 10.93
CA ARG A 101 9.18 5.09 11.78
C ARG A 101 9.79 6.25 10.99
N ASN A 102 10.57 5.96 9.96
CA ASN A 102 11.18 6.99 9.11
C ASN A 102 10.15 7.73 8.24
N LEU A 103 8.94 7.18 8.01
CA LEU A 103 7.89 7.90 7.28
C LEU A 103 7.51 9.21 7.95
N SER A 104 7.59 9.31 9.27
CA SER A 104 7.33 10.55 10.00
C SER A 104 8.27 11.70 9.62
N MET A 105 9.48 11.37 9.14
CA MET A 105 10.44 12.37 8.63
C MET A 105 9.99 13.04 7.33
N LEU A 106 8.94 12.52 6.67
CA LEU A 106 8.39 13.06 5.44
C LEU A 106 7.22 14.02 5.66
N ASN A 107 6.76 14.20 6.91
CA ASN A 107 5.55 14.96 7.23
C ASN A 107 5.62 16.46 6.84
N ASP A 108 6.80 17.05 6.80
CA ASP A 108 7.00 18.43 6.34
C ASP A 108 7.16 18.56 4.82
N LEU A 109 7.44 17.44 4.14
CA LEU A 109 7.63 17.38 2.69
C LEU A 109 6.36 17.01 1.93
N ALA A 110 5.45 16.26 2.55
CA ALA A 110 4.23 15.77 1.92
C ALA A 110 2.99 16.00 2.79
N ASP A 111 1.90 16.39 2.15
CA ASP A 111 0.57 16.46 2.75
C ASP A 111 -0.08 15.05 2.76
N ILE A 112 0.31 14.23 1.79
CA ILE A 112 -0.20 12.86 1.62
C ILE A 112 0.96 11.92 1.31
N ILE A 113 1.03 10.80 2.03
CA ILE A 113 1.92 9.68 1.75
C ILE A 113 1.05 8.49 1.35
N ILE A 114 1.36 7.90 0.18
CA ILE A 114 0.72 6.69 -0.32
C ILE A 114 1.73 5.56 -0.26
N ILE A 115 1.39 4.45 0.38
CA ILE A 115 2.22 3.25 0.44
C ILE A 115 1.60 2.21 -0.50
N ASP A 116 2.31 1.85 -1.57
CA ASP A 116 1.93 0.76 -2.48
C ASP A 116 2.61 -0.52 -2.03
N THR A 117 1.86 -1.46 -1.45
CA THR A 117 2.42 -2.70 -0.91
C THR A 117 2.49 -3.81 -1.96
N GLY A 118 3.31 -4.82 -1.71
CA GLY A 118 3.16 -6.10 -2.38
C GLY A 118 1.79 -6.73 -2.13
N ALA A 119 1.50 -7.82 -2.82
CA ALA A 119 0.27 -8.59 -2.64
C ALA A 119 0.40 -9.63 -1.53
N GLY A 120 -0.73 -10.04 -0.95
CA GLY A 120 -0.81 -11.15 -0.01
C GLY A 120 -0.78 -10.73 1.45
N VAL A 121 -0.38 -11.67 2.32
CA VAL A 121 -0.49 -11.55 3.79
C VAL A 121 0.88 -11.66 4.48
N SER A 122 1.96 -11.33 3.78
CA SER A 122 3.31 -11.36 4.39
C SER A 122 3.42 -10.38 5.56
N ASP A 123 4.35 -10.64 6.47
CA ASP A 123 4.63 -9.75 7.59
C ASP A 123 4.96 -8.33 7.10
N GLN A 124 5.65 -8.21 5.96
CA GLN A 124 5.96 -6.92 5.33
C GLN A 124 4.69 -6.13 4.98
N VAL A 125 3.75 -6.76 4.30
CA VAL A 125 2.46 -6.14 3.95
C VAL A 125 1.70 -5.72 5.21
N LEU A 126 1.59 -6.64 6.18
CA LEU A 126 0.82 -6.39 7.40
C LEU A 126 1.40 -5.25 8.24
N GLU A 127 2.72 -5.12 8.38
CA GLU A 127 3.33 -4.03 9.16
C GLU A 127 3.02 -2.65 8.55
N PHE A 128 3.03 -2.50 7.21
CA PHE A 128 2.63 -1.25 6.57
C PHE A 128 1.14 -0.96 6.73
N VAL A 129 0.29 -1.99 6.59
CA VAL A 129 -1.16 -1.86 6.79
C VAL A 129 -1.47 -1.44 8.23
N LEU A 130 -0.83 -2.08 9.22
CA LEU A 130 -1.02 -1.79 10.65
C LEU A 130 -0.52 -0.39 11.05
N ALA A 131 0.41 0.18 10.30
CA ALA A 131 0.96 1.50 10.57
C ALA A 131 0.13 2.65 9.94
N SER A 132 -0.91 2.33 9.17
CA SER A 132 -1.65 3.32 8.41
C SER A 132 -3.07 3.53 8.96
N PRO A 133 -3.50 4.78 9.14
CA PRO A 133 -4.88 5.08 9.58
C PRO A 133 -5.90 4.80 8.48
N GLU A 134 -5.50 4.90 7.20
CA GLU A 134 -6.37 4.69 6.05
C GLU A 134 -5.80 3.57 5.18
N VAL A 135 -6.56 2.51 4.99
CA VAL A 135 -6.18 1.35 4.19
C VAL A 135 -7.14 1.21 3.02
N ILE A 136 -6.60 1.11 1.81
CA ILE A 136 -7.37 0.85 0.60
C ILE A 136 -7.12 -0.61 0.20
N LEU A 137 -8.11 -1.46 0.44
CA LEU A 137 -8.10 -2.87 0.04
C LEU A 137 -8.64 -3.01 -1.37
N VAL A 138 -7.78 -3.26 -2.33
CA VAL A 138 -8.17 -3.46 -3.73
C VAL A 138 -8.46 -4.93 -3.99
N THR A 139 -9.64 -5.22 -4.54
CA THR A 139 -10.06 -6.56 -4.93
C THR A 139 -10.69 -6.55 -6.32
N THR A 140 -10.99 -7.73 -6.87
CA THR A 140 -11.71 -7.91 -8.15
C THR A 140 -12.85 -8.90 -7.96
N PRO A 141 -13.83 -8.99 -8.88
CA PRO A 141 -14.93 -9.96 -8.81
C PRO A 141 -14.50 -11.43 -8.83
N GLU A 142 -13.22 -11.70 -9.17
CA GLU A 142 -12.70 -13.06 -9.23
C GLU A 142 -12.77 -13.77 -7.86
N PRO A 143 -13.31 -15.01 -7.79
CA PRO A 143 -13.44 -15.73 -6.52
C PRO A 143 -12.14 -15.86 -5.71
N SER A 144 -11.00 -16.07 -6.39
CA SER A 144 -9.69 -16.10 -5.72
C SER A 144 -9.32 -14.76 -5.10
N SER A 145 -9.60 -13.64 -5.78
CA SER A 145 -9.33 -12.30 -5.26
C SER A 145 -10.16 -12.00 -4.00
N LEU A 146 -11.43 -12.41 -3.98
CA LEU A 146 -12.30 -12.26 -2.81
C LEU A 146 -11.79 -13.09 -1.63
N THR A 147 -11.40 -14.35 -1.87
CA THR A 147 -10.86 -15.24 -0.84
C THR A 147 -9.54 -14.69 -0.26
N ASP A 148 -8.66 -14.20 -1.11
CA ASP A 148 -7.38 -13.64 -0.70
C ASP A 148 -7.57 -12.31 0.05
N SER A 149 -8.53 -11.48 -0.35
CA SER A 149 -8.91 -10.25 0.36
C SER A 149 -9.45 -10.56 1.76
N TYR A 150 -10.31 -11.57 1.90
CA TYR A 150 -10.77 -12.03 3.21
C TYR A 150 -9.61 -12.58 4.06
N SER A 151 -8.66 -13.29 3.47
CA SER A 151 -7.49 -13.82 4.16
C SER A 151 -6.62 -12.70 4.72
N LEU A 152 -6.44 -11.61 3.96
CA LEU A 152 -5.74 -10.40 4.43
C LEU A 152 -6.48 -9.76 5.60
N MET A 153 -7.79 -9.56 5.49
CA MET A 153 -8.60 -9.01 6.58
C MET A 153 -8.51 -9.88 7.83
N LYS A 154 -8.59 -11.20 7.67
CA LYS A 154 -8.46 -12.14 8.79
C LYS A 154 -7.09 -12.06 9.47
N ALA A 155 -6.01 -11.95 8.71
CA ALA A 155 -4.66 -11.77 9.25
C ALA A 155 -4.55 -10.44 10.02
N LEU A 156 -5.08 -9.36 9.46
CA LEU A 156 -5.13 -8.04 10.09
C LEU A 156 -5.87 -8.08 11.44
N TYR A 157 -7.11 -8.60 11.44
CA TYR A 157 -7.96 -8.68 12.64
C TYR A 157 -7.42 -9.65 13.72
N ARG A 158 -6.55 -10.59 13.35
CA ARG A 158 -5.86 -11.48 14.29
C ARG A 158 -4.57 -10.88 14.88
N SER A 159 -4.08 -9.80 14.30
CA SER A 159 -2.89 -9.13 14.82
C SER A 159 -3.20 -8.43 16.13
N PRO A 160 -2.43 -8.65 17.21
CA PRO A 160 -2.61 -7.92 18.46
C PRO A 160 -2.29 -6.43 18.34
N LYS A 161 -1.64 -6.03 17.24
CA LYS A 161 -1.32 -4.63 16.94
C LYS A 161 -2.48 -3.89 16.25
N PHE A 162 -3.49 -4.60 15.76
CA PHE A 162 -4.60 -3.99 15.03
C PHE A 162 -5.58 -3.30 15.98
N LEU A 163 -5.62 -1.98 15.92
CA LEU A 163 -6.54 -1.15 16.68
C LEU A 163 -7.63 -0.65 15.71
N ARG A 164 -8.81 -1.23 15.82
CA ARG A 164 -9.97 -0.96 14.93
C ARG A 164 -10.36 0.51 14.91
N GLU A 165 -10.28 1.19 16.05
CA GLU A 165 -10.57 2.60 16.19
C GLU A 165 -9.57 3.52 15.47
N ASN A 166 -8.38 3.01 15.14
CA ASN A 166 -7.30 3.78 14.55
C ASN A 166 -7.11 3.52 13.05
N THR A 167 -7.77 2.50 12.49
CA THR A 167 -7.58 2.10 11.10
C THR A 167 -8.92 1.90 10.41
N ARG A 168 -9.17 2.68 9.37
CA ARG A 168 -10.30 2.49 8.45
C ARG A 168 -9.88 1.68 7.23
N VAL A 169 -10.71 0.75 6.82
CA VAL A 169 -10.45 -0.09 5.64
C VAL A 169 -11.51 0.19 4.58
N HIS A 170 -11.07 0.85 3.51
CA HIS A 170 -11.90 1.16 2.34
C HIS A 170 -11.75 0.04 1.31
N LEU A 171 -12.87 -0.53 0.85
CA LEU A 171 -12.87 -1.56 -0.18
C LEU A 171 -13.03 -0.94 -1.57
N VAL A 172 -12.10 -1.26 -2.45
CA VAL A 172 -12.19 -0.91 -3.87
C VAL A 172 -12.38 -2.15 -4.71
N ALA A 173 -13.57 -2.30 -5.30
CA ALA A 173 -13.87 -3.32 -6.29
C ALA A 173 -13.40 -2.84 -7.67
N ASN A 174 -12.22 -3.31 -8.10
CA ASN A 174 -11.65 -2.96 -9.39
C ASN A 174 -12.05 -3.99 -10.48
N ARG A 175 -11.96 -3.61 -11.75
CA ARG A 175 -12.30 -4.43 -12.93
C ARG A 175 -13.75 -4.91 -12.95
N VAL A 176 -14.64 -4.18 -12.32
CA VAL A 176 -16.09 -4.42 -12.42
C VAL A 176 -16.63 -3.89 -13.74
N ILE A 177 -17.62 -4.58 -14.29
CA ILE A 177 -18.27 -4.19 -15.53
C ILE A 177 -19.56 -3.36 -15.29
N SER A 178 -20.01 -3.30 -14.03
CA SER A 178 -21.19 -2.53 -13.65
C SER A 178 -21.15 -2.16 -12.17
N GLU A 179 -21.91 -1.16 -11.79
CA GLU A 179 -22.10 -0.77 -10.39
C GLU A 179 -22.71 -1.91 -9.56
N SER A 180 -23.66 -2.65 -10.12
CA SER A 180 -24.26 -3.80 -9.44
C SER A 180 -23.26 -4.93 -9.16
N GLU A 181 -22.29 -5.15 -10.04
CA GLU A 181 -21.21 -6.11 -9.79
C GLU A 181 -20.28 -5.61 -8.67
N GLY A 182 -19.96 -4.32 -8.66
CA GLY A 182 -19.20 -3.68 -7.59
C GLY A 182 -19.90 -3.84 -6.24
N GLN A 183 -21.21 -3.56 -6.19
CA GLN A 183 -22.01 -3.75 -4.99
C GLN A 183 -22.01 -5.20 -4.52
N ALA A 184 -22.13 -6.16 -5.43
CA ALA A 184 -22.09 -7.59 -5.08
C ALA A 184 -20.72 -8.02 -4.51
N VAL A 185 -19.63 -7.44 -4.98
CA VAL A 185 -18.27 -7.64 -4.40
C VAL A 185 -18.21 -7.09 -2.99
N TYR A 186 -18.69 -5.87 -2.79
CA TYR A 186 -18.72 -5.22 -1.47
C TYR A 186 -19.56 -6.06 -0.48
N ASP A 187 -20.78 -6.43 -0.86
CA ASP A 187 -21.69 -7.19 0.01
C ASP A 187 -21.08 -8.52 0.46
N LYS A 188 -20.37 -9.22 -0.44
CA LYS A 188 -19.70 -10.47 -0.11
C LYS A 188 -18.59 -10.27 0.91
N ILE A 189 -17.70 -9.31 0.70
CA ILE A 189 -16.57 -9.06 1.62
C ILE A 189 -17.08 -8.51 2.95
N SER A 190 -17.97 -7.52 2.93
CA SER A 190 -18.56 -6.91 4.12
C SER A 190 -19.30 -7.95 4.97
N SER A 191 -20.10 -8.82 4.36
CA SER A 191 -20.83 -9.89 5.05
C SER A 191 -19.87 -10.87 5.78
N VAL A 192 -18.81 -11.34 5.12
CA VAL A 192 -17.86 -12.29 5.75
C VAL A 192 -17.00 -11.62 6.81
N VAL A 193 -16.59 -10.37 6.60
CA VAL A 193 -15.84 -9.59 7.57
C VAL A 193 -16.68 -9.35 8.83
N SER A 194 -17.91 -8.88 8.66
CA SER A 194 -18.84 -8.64 9.78
C SER A 194 -19.14 -9.95 10.54
N LYS A 195 -19.53 -11.00 9.82
CA LYS A 195 -19.95 -12.28 10.42
C LYS A 195 -18.85 -13.02 11.16
N PHE A 196 -17.63 -13.04 10.61
CA PHE A 196 -16.55 -13.90 11.12
C PHE A 196 -15.44 -13.14 11.83
N LEU A 197 -15.31 -11.84 11.60
CA LEU A 197 -14.27 -11.01 12.21
C LEU A 197 -14.86 -9.95 13.16
N GLY A 198 -16.17 -9.74 13.11
CA GLY A 198 -16.86 -8.70 13.90
C GLY A 198 -16.37 -7.31 13.53
N GLY A 199 -16.01 -7.11 12.25
CA GLY A 199 -15.44 -5.89 11.72
C GLY A 199 -16.27 -5.28 10.61
N GLU A 200 -15.76 -4.19 10.04
CA GLU A 200 -16.41 -3.43 8.99
C GLU A 200 -15.40 -3.11 7.89
N VAL A 201 -15.90 -2.90 6.68
CA VAL A 201 -15.21 -2.29 5.53
C VAL A 201 -16.11 -1.20 4.97
N GLU A 202 -15.50 -0.09 4.52
CA GLU A 202 -16.20 1.04 3.93
C GLU A 202 -16.16 0.98 2.39
#